data_55f5da72f27c67317fb45d63444f4458
#
_entry.id   55f5da72f27c67317fb45d63444f4458
#
_cell.length_a   1.000
_cell.length_b   1.000
_cell.length_c   1.000
_cell.angle_alpha   90.00
_cell.angle_beta   90.00
_cell.angle_gamma   90.00
#
_symmetry.space_group_name_H-M   'P 1'
#
loop_
_entity.id
_entity.type
_entity.pdbx_description
1 polymer ?
#
loop_
_entity_poly.entity_id
_entity_poly.type
_entity_poly.pdbx_seq_one_letter_code
_entity_poly.pdbx_strand_id
1 'polypeptide(L)'
;AWIERFNTAMKGSGLKLWSVHLPFTRKAPNDLSDDRTEWREATLKNWIEILDRATRIGKFRVVVMHPSSEAQISDEERPRRLENLRQMLLRFIPLVKERYGAVVAVEDLPRGCLGNSSADFDWLVANVPDFKICYDTNHLLGEESHAFAARFAPYIVSIHVSDYDGVDERHWMPGRGIVEWPKVIDVLIRSGYDGPFMYEVTPRNDPRGSVEYMRSTTDSLFARYALYQSIE
;
A
#
# COMPACT_ATOMS: atom_id res chain seq x y z
N ALA A 1 26.60 5.56 7.29
CA ALA A 1 27.08 4.77 6.13
C ALA A 1 25.97 4.50 5.12
N TRP A 2 24.86 3.76 5.45
CA TRP A 2 23.85 3.39 4.47
C TRP A 2 23.06 4.61 3.94
N ILE A 3 22.54 5.46 4.83
CA ILE A 3 21.80 6.69 4.46
C ILE A 3 22.68 7.61 3.59
N GLU A 4 23.95 7.75 3.91
CA GLU A 4 24.87 8.58 3.13
C GLU A 4 25.08 8.04 1.71
N ARG A 5 25.23 6.72 1.57
CA ARG A 5 25.33 6.08 0.25
C ARG A 5 24.05 6.27 -0.56
N PHE A 6 22.90 6.12 0.09
CA PHE A 6 21.59 6.35 -0.54
C PHE A 6 21.43 7.80 -0.99
N ASN A 7 21.74 8.76 -0.11
CA ASN A 7 21.70 10.19 -0.43
C ASN A 7 22.66 10.56 -1.57
N THR A 8 23.84 9.94 -1.63
CA THR A 8 24.79 10.14 -2.73
C THR A 8 24.20 9.63 -4.05
N ALA A 9 23.55 8.46 -4.05
CA ALA A 9 22.89 7.91 -5.23
C ALA A 9 21.69 8.75 -5.68
N MET A 10 20.94 9.32 -4.74
CA MET A 10 19.79 10.20 -5.03
C MET A 10 20.22 11.56 -5.60
N LYS A 11 21.40 12.07 -5.22
CA LYS A 11 21.93 13.34 -5.73
C LYS A 11 22.13 13.27 -7.25
N GLY A 12 21.49 14.18 -7.97
CA GLY A 12 21.60 14.25 -9.43
C GLY A 12 20.76 13.24 -10.21
N SER A 13 20.08 12.31 -9.54
CA SER A 13 19.21 11.34 -10.19
C SER A 13 17.86 11.93 -10.65
N GLY A 14 17.45 13.06 -10.07
CA GLY A 14 16.11 13.63 -10.24
C GLY A 14 14.99 12.86 -9.51
N LEU A 15 15.33 11.76 -8.82
CA LEU A 15 14.37 10.96 -8.06
C LEU A 15 13.93 11.69 -6.79
N LYS A 16 12.69 11.45 -6.38
CA LYS A 16 12.11 11.97 -5.13
C LYS A 16 11.67 10.81 -4.27
N LEU A 17 11.83 10.95 -2.95
CA LEU A 17 11.23 10.01 -2.01
C LEU A 17 9.71 10.27 -1.99
N TRP A 18 8.93 9.30 -2.46
CA TRP A 18 7.47 9.41 -2.49
C TRP A 18 6.85 8.89 -1.20
N SER A 19 7.18 7.65 -0.84
CA SER A 19 6.61 6.97 0.32
C SER A 19 7.68 6.29 1.16
N VAL A 20 7.29 6.01 2.40
CA VAL A 20 8.02 5.13 3.32
C VAL A 20 7.10 3.98 3.69
N HIS A 21 7.49 2.76 3.33
CA HIS A 21 6.79 1.55 3.74
C HIS A 21 7.32 1.08 5.09
N LEU A 22 6.45 0.97 6.07
CA LEU A 22 6.82 0.54 7.42
C LEU A 22 7.00 -0.98 7.50
N PRO A 23 7.87 -1.48 8.38
CA PRO A 23 8.09 -2.92 8.52
C PRO A 23 6.86 -3.62 9.09
N PHE A 24 6.61 -4.85 8.63
CA PHE A 24 5.45 -5.68 8.98
C PHE A 24 5.81 -7.09 9.49
N THR A 25 7.08 -7.35 9.78
CA THR A 25 7.52 -8.68 10.23
C THR A 25 6.94 -9.08 11.58
N ARG A 26 6.55 -10.35 11.71
CA ARG A 26 6.04 -10.95 12.98
C ARG A 26 7.11 -11.14 14.06
N LYS A 27 8.38 -11.04 13.70
CA LYS A 27 9.51 -11.31 14.60
C LYS A 27 9.85 -10.16 15.54
N ALA A 28 9.22 -9.02 15.35
CA ALA A 28 9.43 -7.81 16.14
C ALA A 28 8.11 -7.03 16.23
N PRO A 29 7.98 -6.08 17.18
CA PRO A 29 6.81 -5.19 17.25
C PRO A 29 6.66 -4.37 15.97
N ASN A 30 5.75 -4.80 15.08
CA ASN A 30 5.43 -4.15 13.80
C ASN A 30 3.93 -4.30 13.46
N ASP A 31 3.07 -4.41 14.47
CA ASP A 31 1.65 -4.63 14.31
C ASP A 31 0.86 -3.75 15.29
N LEU A 32 0.15 -2.76 14.74
CA LEU A 32 -0.70 -1.87 15.55
C LEU A 32 -2.03 -2.51 15.95
N SER A 33 -2.36 -3.67 15.40
CA SER A 33 -3.57 -4.42 15.77
C SER A 33 -3.31 -5.49 16.82
N ASP A 34 -2.05 -5.76 17.18
CA ASP A 34 -1.68 -6.83 18.14
C ASP A 34 -2.46 -6.72 19.44
N ASP A 35 -2.80 -7.85 20.05
CA ASP A 35 -3.55 -7.88 21.30
C ASP A 35 -2.72 -7.38 22.50
N ARG A 36 -1.42 -7.51 22.42
CA ARG A 36 -0.48 -7.04 23.44
C ARG A 36 -0.28 -5.54 23.36
N THR A 37 -0.74 -4.80 24.35
CA THR A 37 -0.61 -3.33 24.38
C THR A 37 0.85 -2.89 24.30
N GLU A 38 1.74 -3.56 25.00
CA GLU A 38 3.18 -3.26 24.98
C GLU A 38 3.80 -3.43 23.58
N TRP A 39 3.28 -4.36 22.76
CA TRP A 39 3.73 -4.51 21.37
C TRP A 39 3.24 -3.37 20.49
N ARG A 40 1.99 -2.96 20.64
CA ARG A 40 1.44 -1.80 19.90
C ARG A 40 2.23 -0.52 20.21
N GLU A 41 2.53 -0.28 21.50
CA GLU A 41 3.33 0.88 21.91
C GLU A 41 4.77 0.80 21.39
N ALA A 42 5.40 -0.37 21.45
CA ALA A 42 6.72 -0.58 20.90
C ALA A 42 6.73 -0.41 19.36
N THR A 43 5.70 -0.91 18.66
CA THR A 43 5.50 -0.70 17.23
C THR A 43 5.46 0.78 16.90
N LEU A 44 4.60 1.54 17.57
CA LEU A 44 4.48 2.98 17.34
C LEU A 44 5.82 3.70 17.53
N LYS A 45 6.51 3.41 18.60
CA LYS A 45 7.84 3.98 18.87
C LYS A 45 8.84 3.64 17.77
N ASN A 46 8.94 2.38 17.38
CA ASN A 46 9.87 1.92 16.35
C ASN A 46 9.58 2.59 15.00
N TRP A 47 8.31 2.71 14.64
CA TRP A 47 7.91 3.32 13.38
C TRP A 47 8.23 4.81 13.34
N ILE A 48 8.05 5.53 14.45
CA ILE A 48 8.47 6.94 14.54
C ILE A 48 9.98 7.08 14.36
N GLU A 49 10.78 6.21 14.98
CA GLU A 49 12.24 6.22 14.79
C GLU A 49 12.65 5.97 13.33
N ILE A 50 11.91 5.10 12.63
CA ILE A 50 12.13 4.84 11.19
C ILE A 50 11.80 6.09 10.37
N LEU A 51 10.67 6.72 10.64
CA LEU A 51 10.25 7.95 9.95
C LEU A 51 11.24 9.10 10.20
N ASP A 52 11.70 9.27 11.43
CA ASP A 52 12.77 10.25 11.77
C ASP A 52 14.06 10.00 10.97
N ARG A 53 14.41 8.74 10.74
CA ARG A 53 15.56 8.40 9.89
C ARG A 53 15.27 8.67 8.42
N ALA A 54 14.05 8.40 7.96
CA ALA A 54 13.65 8.64 6.57
C ALA A 54 13.70 10.13 6.20
N THR A 55 13.41 11.06 7.13
CA THR A 55 13.55 12.51 6.89
C THR A 55 14.97 12.93 6.51
N ARG A 56 15.98 12.14 6.88
CA ARG A 56 17.38 12.39 6.52
C ARG A 56 17.68 12.05 5.05
N ILE A 57 16.80 11.31 4.39
CA ILE A 57 16.88 10.96 2.97
C ILE A 57 16.16 12.01 2.13
N GLY A 58 14.98 12.43 2.57
CA GLY A 58 14.17 13.42 1.87
C GLY A 58 12.78 13.57 2.49
N LYS A 59 12.00 14.49 1.92
CA LYS A 59 10.57 14.59 2.24
C LYS A 59 9.83 13.47 1.54
N PHE A 60 8.94 12.81 2.27
CA PHE A 60 7.99 11.83 1.76
C PHE A 60 6.56 12.34 1.93
N ARG A 61 5.66 11.90 1.07
CA ARG A 61 4.24 12.30 1.09
C ARG A 61 3.35 11.27 1.78
N VAL A 62 3.73 10.01 1.69
CA VAL A 62 2.90 8.89 2.16
C VAL A 62 3.71 7.97 3.07
N VAL A 63 3.09 7.52 4.14
CA VAL A 63 3.58 6.45 5.02
C VAL A 63 2.66 5.25 4.81
N VAL A 64 3.16 4.20 4.18
CA VAL A 64 2.42 2.95 3.96
C VAL A 64 2.64 2.03 5.15
N MET A 65 1.57 1.42 5.61
CA MET A 65 1.61 0.45 6.70
C MET A 65 0.60 -0.69 6.47
N HIS A 66 0.95 -1.89 6.92
CA HIS A 66 0.03 -3.01 7.01
C HIS A 66 -0.94 -2.85 8.19
N PRO A 67 -2.23 -3.19 8.05
CA PRO A 67 -3.21 -3.16 9.15
C PRO A 67 -2.94 -4.24 10.20
N SER A 68 -2.26 -5.34 9.83
CA SER A 68 -1.77 -6.38 10.73
C SER A 68 -0.45 -6.95 10.23
N SER A 69 0.27 -7.68 11.08
CA SER A 69 1.30 -8.59 10.60
C SER A 69 0.64 -9.68 9.74
N GLU A 70 1.40 -10.32 8.83
CA GLU A 70 0.90 -11.42 7.96
C GLU A 70 0.46 -12.63 8.80
N ALA A 71 -0.60 -12.50 9.59
CA ALA A 71 -1.16 -13.53 10.44
C ALA A 71 -2.54 -13.95 9.92
N GLN A 72 -2.88 -15.22 10.08
CA GLN A 72 -4.26 -15.65 9.98
C GLN A 72 -5.00 -15.14 11.22
N ILE A 73 -5.95 -14.24 11.00
CA ILE A 73 -6.81 -13.67 12.04
C ILE A 73 -8.18 -14.30 11.88
N SER A 74 -8.66 -14.97 12.90
CA SER A 74 -9.98 -15.60 12.89
C SER A 74 -11.10 -14.55 12.88
N ASP A 75 -12.29 -14.94 12.43
CA ASP A 75 -13.46 -14.06 12.44
C ASP A 75 -13.84 -13.63 13.88
N GLU A 76 -13.57 -14.46 14.86
CA GLU A 76 -13.79 -14.12 16.28
C GLU A 76 -12.82 -13.05 16.78
N GLU A 77 -11.56 -13.09 16.36
CA GLU A 77 -10.53 -12.11 16.75
C GLU A 77 -10.64 -10.79 15.98
N ARG A 78 -11.12 -10.84 14.76
CA ARG A 78 -11.13 -9.71 13.81
C ARG A 78 -11.72 -8.42 14.38
N PRO A 79 -12.90 -8.40 15.04
CA PRO A 79 -13.47 -7.16 15.60
C PRO A 79 -12.57 -6.53 16.65
N ARG A 80 -11.95 -7.34 17.52
CA ARG A 80 -11.02 -6.85 18.55
C ARG A 80 -9.74 -6.30 17.92
N ARG A 81 -9.20 -6.98 16.90
CA ARG A 81 -7.98 -6.55 16.21
C ARG A 81 -8.23 -5.26 15.42
N LEU A 82 -9.37 -5.10 14.78
CA LEU A 82 -9.79 -3.84 14.13
C LEU A 82 -9.91 -2.71 15.14
N GLU A 83 -10.50 -2.95 16.31
CA GLU A 83 -10.60 -1.93 17.36
C GLU A 83 -9.23 -1.53 17.91
N ASN A 84 -8.32 -2.49 18.14
CA ASN A 84 -6.95 -2.20 18.52
C ASN A 84 -6.25 -1.31 17.46
N LEU A 85 -6.36 -1.68 16.19
CA LEU A 85 -5.82 -0.90 15.07
C LEU A 85 -6.41 0.52 15.05
N ARG A 86 -7.75 0.66 15.18
CA ARG A 86 -8.42 1.97 15.22
C ARG A 86 -7.85 2.86 16.31
N GLN A 87 -7.72 2.36 17.54
CA GLN A 87 -7.17 3.12 18.66
C GLN A 87 -5.76 3.64 18.36
N MET A 88 -4.94 2.83 17.73
CA MET A 88 -3.59 3.24 17.35
C MET A 88 -3.57 4.21 16.18
N LEU A 89 -4.44 4.03 15.17
CA LEU A 89 -4.55 4.95 14.04
C LEU A 89 -5.02 6.35 14.47
N LEU A 90 -5.93 6.46 15.44
CA LEU A 90 -6.35 7.75 16.01
C LEU A 90 -5.20 8.54 16.65
N ARG A 91 -4.11 7.87 17.01
CA ARG A 91 -2.88 8.51 17.54
C ARG A 91 -1.84 8.69 16.43
N PHE A 92 -1.68 7.71 15.58
CA PHE A 92 -0.61 7.68 14.57
C PHE A 92 -0.86 8.64 13.40
N ILE A 93 -2.10 8.71 12.87
CA ILE A 93 -2.44 9.58 11.74
C ILE A 93 -2.16 11.06 12.05
N PRO A 94 -2.70 11.65 13.14
CA PRO A 94 -2.42 13.05 13.45
C PRO A 94 -0.94 13.30 13.75
N LEU A 95 -0.26 12.37 14.41
CA LEU A 95 1.17 12.48 14.70
C LEU A 95 2.01 12.55 13.41
N VAL A 96 1.73 11.67 12.43
CA VAL A 96 2.44 11.66 11.14
C VAL A 96 2.16 12.95 10.36
N LYS A 97 0.91 13.41 10.34
CA LYS A 97 0.51 14.65 9.68
C LYS A 97 1.23 15.86 10.29
N GLU A 98 1.24 15.98 11.62
CA GLU A 98 1.86 17.11 12.33
C GLU A 98 3.38 17.10 12.20
N ARG A 99 4.02 15.95 12.42
CA ARG A 99 5.48 15.87 12.52
C ARG A 99 6.18 15.85 11.16
N TYR A 100 5.57 15.21 10.15
CA TYR A 100 6.20 14.97 8.85
C TYR A 100 5.48 15.64 7.67
N GLY A 101 4.25 16.15 7.88
CA GLY A 101 3.42 16.67 6.80
C GLY A 101 3.02 15.59 5.79
N ALA A 102 3.01 14.33 6.22
CA ALA A 102 2.72 13.16 5.40
C ALA A 102 1.35 12.55 5.75
N VAL A 103 0.85 11.68 4.88
CA VAL A 103 -0.42 10.97 5.03
C VAL A 103 -0.13 9.50 5.34
N VAL A 104 -0.81 8.91 6.31
CA VAL A 104 -0.77 7.46 6.57
C VAL A 104 -1.73 6.78 5.60
N ALA A 105 -1.25 5.77 4.89
CA ALA A 105 -2.04 4.92 4.01
C ALA A 105 -1.98 3.47 4.50
N VAL A 106 -3.13 2.89 4.82
CA VAL A 106 -3.26 1.50 5.24
C VAL A 106 -3.40 0.65 3.99
N GLU A 107 -2.57 -0.37 3.86
CA GLU A 107 -2.55 -1.25 2.70
C GLU A 107 -3.55 -2.40 2.85
N ASP A 108 -4.25 -2.74 1.78
CA ASP A 108 -5.00 -3.99 1.72
C ASP A 108 -4.04 -5.18 1.70
N LEU A 109 -4.44 -6.29 2.35
CA LEU A 109 -3.60 -7.46 2.53
C LEU A 109 -4.28 -8.74 2.05
N PRO A 110 -3.51 -9.77 1.68
CA PRO A 110 -4.08 -11.02 1.21
C PRO A 110 -4.52 -11.95 2.36
N ARG A 111 -5.14 -13.07 2.01
CA ARG A 111 -5.42 -14.24 2.87
C ARG A 111 -6.27 -13.89 4.11
N GLY A 112 -5.85 -14.32 5.29
CA GLY A 112 -6.56 -14.10 6.57
C GLY A 112 -6.08 -12.89 7.37
N CYS A 113 -5.34 -11.95 6.75
CA CYS A 113 -4.92 -10.72 7.40
C CYS A 113 -6.09 -9.76 7.66
N LEU A 114 -5.91 -8.75 8.50
CA LEU A 114 -6.81 -7.59 8.46
C LEU A 114 -6.61 -6.85 7.14
N GLY A 115 -7.68 -6.25 6.63
CA GLY A 115 -7.63 -5.53 5.36
C GLY A 115 -7.63 -6.45 4.14
N ASN A 116 -8.06 -7.70 4.28
CA ASN A 116 -8.20 -8.63 3.17
C ASN A 116 -9.54 -8.53 2.42
N SER A 117 -10.39 -7.60 2.81
CA SER A 117 -11.74 -7.44 2.25
C SER A 117 -12.26 -6.03 2.36
N SER A 118 -13.20 -5.69 1.48
CA SER A 118 -13.95 -4.43 1.56
C SER A 118 -14.64 -4.20 2.90
N ALA A 119 -15.05 -5.26 3.60
CA ALA A 119 -15.74 -5.13 4.89
C ALA A 119 -14.84 -4.51 5.97
N ASP A 120 -13.56 -4.88 6.04
CA ASP A 120 -12.62 -4.29 6.98
C ASP A 120 -12.40 -2.80 6.67
N PHE A 121 -12.27 -2.46 5.39
CA PHE A 121 -12.07 -1.06 4.97
C PHE A 121 -13.30 -0.19 5.16
N ASP A 122 -14.52 -0.72 4.94
CA ASP A 122 -15.75 -0.02 5.28
C ASP A 122 -15.78 0.36 6.76
N TRP A 123 -15.43 -0.61 7.61
CA TRP A 123 -15.40 -0.37 9.04
C TRP A 123 -14.33 0.68 9.42
N LEU A 124 -13.13 0.59 8.84
CA LEU A 124 -12.04 1.54 9.10
C LEU A 124 -12.40 2.95 8.61
N VAL A 125 -12.93 3.09 7.40
CA VAL A 125 -13.38 4.38 6.84
C VAL A 125 -14.45 5.02 7.71
N ALA A 126 -15.39 4.24 8.24
CA ALA A 126 -16.47 4.74 9.08
C ALA A 126 -16.00 5.15 10.49
N ASN A 127 -14.91 4.58 10.99
CA ASN A 127 -14.48 4.72 12.39
C ASN A 127 -13.14 5.43 12.59
N VAL A 128 -12.40 5.76 11.51
CA VAL A 128 -11.09 6.43 11.59
C VAL A 128 -11.12 7.72 10.77
N PRO A 129 -11.13 8.89 11.40
CA PRO A 129 -10.99 10.17 10.69
C PRO A 129 -9.70 10.25 9.86
N ASP A 130 -9.76 10.94 8.72
CA ASP A 130 -8.61 11.10 7.79
C ASP A 130 -8.01 9.77 7.30
N PHE A 131 -8.77 8.66 7.37
CA PHE A 131 -8.33 7.34 6.89
C PHE A 131 -8.00 7.39 5.41
N LYS A 132 -6.85 6.81 5.03
CA LYS A 132 -6.40 6.70 3.64
C LYS A 132 -5.85 5.31 3.36
N ILE A 133 -5.85 4.95 2.09
CA ILE A 133 -5.59 3.60 1.59
C ILE A 133 -4.37 3.62 0.66
N CYS A 134 -3.49 2.65 0.86
CA CYS A 134 -2.58 2.17 -0.16
C CYS A 134 -3.25 0.96 -0.82
N TYR A 135 -3.65 1.08 -2.07
CA TYR A 135 -4.31 0.01 -2.79
C TYR A 135 -3.28 -0.87 -3.50
N ASP A 136 -3.20 -2.15 -3.10
CA ASP A 136 -2.41 -3.16 -3.82
C ASP A 136 -3.30 -3.98 -4.74
N THR A 137 -2.94 -4.01 -6.01
CA THR A 137 -3.73 -4.68 -7.05
C THR A 137 -3.70 -6.21 -6.98
N ASN A 138 -2.83 -6.78 -6.15
CA ASN A 138 -2.50 -8.21 -6.08
C ASN A 138 -2.97 -8.89 -4.77
N HIS A 139 -3.50 -8.14 -3.81
CA HIS A 139 -3.79 -8.66 -2.47
C HIS A 139 -5.25 -9.11 -2.27
N LEU A 140 -6.19 -8.60 -3.06
CA LEU A 140 -7.62 -8.91 -2.88
C LEU A 140 -7.97 -10.24 -3.55
N LEU A 141 -7.77 -11.35 -2.84
CA LEU A 141 -7.97 -12.70 -3.37
C LEU A 141 -9.46 -13.11 -3.45
N GLY A 142 -10.33 -12.47 -2.66
CA GLY A 142 -11.76 -12.78 -2.57
C GLY A 142 -12.68 -11.79 -3.28
N GLU A 143 -12.13 -10.74 -3.89
CA GLU A 143 -12.88 -9.66 -4.53
C GLU A 143 -12.20 -9.24 -5.84
N GLU A 144 -12.97 -8.64 -6.74
CA GLU A 144 -12.40 -8.04 -7.94
C GLU A 144 -11.62 -6.77 -7.58
N SER A 145 -10.35 -6.73 -7.92
CA SER A 145 -9.43 -5.66 -7.57
C SER A 145 -9.95 -4.27 -8.00
N HIS A 146 -10.50 -4.14 -9.21
CA HIS A 146 -11.09 -2.88 -9.68
C HIS A 146 -12.38 -2.47 -8.96
N ALA A 147 -13.17 -3.45 -8.45
CA ALA A 147 -14.39 -3.15 -7.68
C ALA A 147 -14.04 -2.54 -6.31
N PHE A 148 -13.02 -3.09 -5.64
CA PHE A 148 -12.47 -2.48 -4.42
C PHE A 148 -11.96 -1.07 -4.70
N ALA A 149 -11.14 -0.89 -5.74
CA ALA A 149 -10.63 0.42 -6.12
C ALA A 149 -11.76 1.44 -6.37
N ALA A 150 -12.82 1.05 -7.08
CA ALA A 150 -13.97 1.91 -7.34
C ALA A 150 -14.71 2.30 -6.05
N ARG A 151 -14.89 1.35 -5.12
CA ARG A 151 -15.55 1.59 -3.83
C ARG A 151 -14.79 2.58 -2.97
N PHE A 152 -13.48 2.45 -2.93
CA PHE A 152 -12.62 3.24 -2.04
C PHE A 152 -11.84 4.35 -2.75
N ALA A 153 -12.16 4.67 -4.00
CA ALA A 153 -11.47 5.67 -4.82
C ALA A 153 -11.14 6.99 -4.10
N PRO A 154 -12.04 7.62 -3.29
CA PRO A 154 -11.74 8.88 -2.59
C PRO A 154 -10.72 8.75 -1.46
N TYR A 155 -10.41 7.53 -1.06
CA TYR A 155 -9.49 7.23 0.04
C TYR A 155 -8.11 6.79 -0.44
N ILE A 156 -7.96 6.37 -1.71
CA ILE A 156 -6.70 5.88 -2.29
C ILE A 156 -5.74 7.05 -2.50
N VAL A 157 -4.58 6.99 -1.83
CA VAL A 157 -3.50 7.99 -1.93
C VAL A 157 -2.16 7.40 -2.34
N SER A 158 -2.05 6.08 -2.36
CA SER A 158 -0.91 5.33 -2.88
C SER A 158 -1.41 4.04 -3.51
N ILE A 159 -0.65 3.52 -4.47
CA ILE A 159 -0.96 2.22 -5.08
C ILE A 159 0.31 1.39 -5.18
N HIS A 160 0.17 0.07 -5.02
CA HIS A 160 1.16 -0.93 -5.36
C HIS A 160 0.65 -1.74 -6.54
N VAL A 161 1.47 -1.86 -7.57
CA VAL A 161 1.06 -2.36 -8.87
C VAL A 161 1.79 -3.65 -9.18
N SER A 162 1.08 -4.74 -9.17
CA SER A 162 1.52 -6.06 -9.60
C SER A 162 0.33 -6.92 -10.04
N ASP A 163 0.57 -8.08 -10.59
CA ASP A 163 -0.46 -8.98 -11.10
C ASP A 163 -0.37 -10.36 -10.44
N TYR A 164 -1.44 -11.15 -10.52
CA TYR A 164 -1.55 -12.45 -9.87
C TYR A 164 -2.47 -13.40 -10.66
N ASP A 165 -2.59 -14.63 -10.17
CA ASP A 165 -3.35 -15.71 -10.83
C ASP A 165 -4.80 -15.86 -10.34
N GLY A 166 -5.26 -15.02 -9.42
CA GLY A 166 -6.57 -15.15 -8.78
C GLY A 166 -6.61 -16.17 -7.64
N VAL A 167 -5.49 -16.82 -7.33
CA VAL A 167 -5.40 -17.85 -6.29
C VAL A 167 -4.59 -17.36 -5.09
N ASP A 168 -3.45 -16.70 -5.37
CA ASP A 168 -2.56 -16.17 -4.33
C ASP A 168 -1.77 -14.98 -4.88
N GLU A 169 -1.22 -14.15 -3.99
CA GLU A 169 -0.32 -13.06 -4.39
C GLU A 169 0.89 -13.60 -5.15
N ARG A 170 1.27 -12.96 -6.25
CA ARG A 170 2.35 -13.41 -7.14
C ARG A 170 3.40 -12.35 -7.41
N HIS A 171 3.05 -11.09 -7.25
CA HIS A 171 3.88 -9.95 -7.61
C HIS A 171 4.47 -10.06 -9.04
N TRP A 172 3.62 -10.47 -9.98
CA TRP A 172 3.97 -10.52 -11.39
C TRP A 172 3.94 -9.14 -12.03
N MET A 173 4.61 -8.99 -13.15
CA MET A 173 4.46 -7.79 -13.98
C MET A 173 3.00 -7.61 -14.40
N PRO A 174 2.45 -6.39 -14.33
CA PRO A 174 1.10 -6.09 -14.79
C PRO A 174 0.82 -6.57 -16.22
N GLY A 175 -0.37 -7.13 -16.42
CA GLY A 175 -0.80 -7.74 -17.68
C GLY A 175 -0.39 -9.22 -17.85
N ARG A 176 0.18 -9.85 -16.82
CA ARG A 176 0.53 -11.28 -16.83
C ARG A 176 -0.47 -12.16 -16.07
N GLY A 177 -1.37 -11.57 -15.34
CA GLY A 177 -2.36 -12.25 -14.51
C GLY A 177 -3.79 -11.89 -14.91
N ILE A 178 -4.63 -11.80 -13.89
CA ILE A 178 -6.09 -11.64 -14.07
C ILE A 178 -6.58 -10.21 -13.83
N VAL A 179 -5.72 -9.28 -13.40
CA VAL A 179 -6.16 -7.91 -13.09
C VAL A 179 -6.69 -7.22 -14.35
N GLU A 180 -7.90 -6.70 -14.27
CA GLU A 180 -8.55 -5.95 -15.35
C GLU A 180 -8.01 -4.51 -15.43
N TRP A 181 -6.79 -4.36 -15.92
CA TRP A 181 -6.04 -3.11 -15.94
C TRP A 181 -6.80 -1.92 -16.52
N PRO A 182 -7.56 -2.04 -17.62
CA PRO A 182 -8.33 -0.90 -18.13
C PRO A 182 -9.32 -0.36 -17.09
N LYS A 183 -9.99 -1.23 -16.35
CA LYS A 183 -10.93 -0.82 -15.30
C LYS A 183 -10.22 -0.19 -14.10
N VAL A 184 -9.09 -0.76 -13.66
CA VAL A 184 -8.28 -0.19 -12.58
C VAL A 184 -7.79 1.22 -12.96
N ILE A 185 -7.25 1.38 -14.17
CA ILE A 185 -6.77 2.67 -14.67
C ILE A 185 -7.91 3.68 -14.78
N ASP A 186 -9.09 3.26 -15.25
CA ASP A 186 -10.28 4.12 -15.33
C ASP A 186 -10.66 4.68 -13.96
N VAL A 187 -10.71 3.83 -12.94
CA VAL A 187 -11.00 4.24 -11.56
C VAL A 187 -9.99 5.26 -11.06
N LEU A 188 -8.69 5.00 -11.25
CA LEU A 188 -7.63 5.91 -10.81
C LEU A 188 -7.70 7.29 -11.49
N ILE A 189 -7.94 7.31 -12.80
CA ILE A 189 -8.08 8.56 -13.55
C ILE A 189 -9.33 9.34 -13.10
N ARG A 190 -10.48 8.67 -13.01
CA ARG A 190 -11.74 9.33 -12.61
C ARG A 190 -11.72 9.82 -11.16
N SER A 191 -10.99 9.15 -10.27
CA SER A 191 -10.82 9.59 -8.90
C SER A 191 -9.87 10.79 -8.74
N GLY A 192 -9.13 11.15 -9.78
CA GLY A 192 -8.10 12.18 -9.74
C GLY A 192 -6.84 11.75 -8.98
N TYR A 193 -6.55 10.46 -8.93
CA TYR A 193 -5.31 9.96 -8.35
C TYR A 193 -4.09 10.60 -9.02
N ASP A 194 -3.24 11.28 -8.24
CA ASP A 194 -2.06 12.02 -8.70
C ASP A 194 -0.73 11.41 -8.25
N GLY A 195 -0.78 10.23 -7.63
CA GLY A 195 0.40 9.50 -7.15
C GLY A 195 1.12 8.72 -8.25
N PRO A 196 2.28 8.14 -7.93
CA PRO A 196 3.02 7.30 -8.86
C PRO A 196 2.29 5.97 -9.11
N PHE A 197 2.43 5.46 -10.32
CA PHE A 197 2.09 4.08 -10.67
C PHE A 197 3.24 3.19 -10.18
N MET A 198 3.17 2.79 -8.90
CA MET A 198 4.29 2.19 -8.19
C MET A 198 4.33 0.68 -8.37
N TYR A 199 5.32 0.17 -9.08
CA TYR A 199 5.51 -1.26 -9.26
C TYR A 199 5.98 -1.94 -7.97
N GLU A 200 5.25 -2.96 -7.55
CA GLU A 200 5.66 -3.91 -6.51
C GLU A 200 5.75 -5.33 -7.10
N VAL A 201 6.80 -5.56 -7.84
CA VAL A 201 7.01 -6.80 -8.57
C VAL A 201 8.23 -7.55 -8.07
N THR A 202 8.21 -8.88 -8.16
CA THR A 202 9.35 -9.73 -7.80
C THR A 202 10.16 -10.11 -9.05
N PRO A 203 11.19 -9.35 -9.42
CA PRO A 203 11.95 -9.58 -10.65
C PRO A 203 12.93 -10.76 -10.57
N ARG A 204 13.01 -11.46 -9.43
CA ARG A 204 14.06 -12.47 -9.16
C ARG A 204 14.20 -13.58 -10.21
N ASN A 205 13.14 -13.85 -10.95
CA ASN A 205 13.12 -14.89 -11.99
C ASN A 205 12.69 -14.35 -13.37
N ASP A 206 12.61 -13.05 -13.53
CA ASP A 206 12.21 -12.43 -14.80
C ASP A 206 13.31 -11.46 -15.26
N PRO A 207 14.07 -11.81 -16.31
CA PRO A 207 15.08 -10.93 -16.89
C PRO A 207 14.50 -9.62 -17.43
N ARG A 208 13.17 -9.50 -17.47
CA ARG A 208 12.41 -8.34 -17.89
C ARG A 208 12.17 -7.33 -16.77
N GLY A 209 12.67 -7.54 -15.54
CA GLY A 209 12.53 -6.61 -14.42
C GLY A 209 13.34 -5.32 -14.55
N SER A 210 13.63 -4.86 -15.77
CA SER A 210 14.32 -3.59 -16.01
C SER A 210 13.34 -2.41 -15.98
N VAL A 211 13.85 -1.22 -15.72
CA VAL A 211 13.06 0.02 -15.75
C VAL A 211 12.45 0.24 -17.14
N GLU A 212 13.17 -0.11 -18.20
CA GLU A 212 12.70 -0.02 -19.59
C GLU A 212 11.50 -0.94 -19.82
N TYR A 213 11.54 -2.16 -19.28
CA TYR A 213 10.41 -3.07 -19.39
C TYR A 213 9.20 -2.59 -18.59
N MET A 214 9.39 -2.06 -17.37
CA MET A 214 8.31 -1.44 -16.61
C MET A 214 7.67 -0.28 -17.36
N ARG A 215 8.46 0.59 -17.99
CA ARG A 215 7.95 1.69 -18.85
C ARG A 215 7.13 1.16 -20.01
N SER A 216 7.68 0.22 -20.78
CA SER A 216 6.95 -0.35 -21.93
C SER A 216 5.68 -1.08 -21.51
N THR A 217 5.66 -1.70 -20.33
CA THR A 217 4.47 -2.30 -19.73
C THR A 217 3.44 -1.21 -19.42
N THR A 218 3.84 -0.13 -18.77
CA THR A 218 2.96 1.02 -18.49
C THR A 218 2.34 1.56 -19.78
N ASP A 219 3.17 1.83 -20.80
CA ASP A 219 2.69 2.33 -22.09
C ASP A 219 1.66 1.39 -22.74
N SER A 220 1.90 0.07 -22.65
CA SER A 220 0.97 -0.96 -23.13
C SER A 220 -0.35 -0.97 -22.38
N LEU A 221 -0.32 -0.83 -21.05
CA LEU A 221 -1.52 -0.78 -20.22
C LEU A 221 -2.38 0.45 -20.54
N PHE A 222 -1.77 1.62 -20.68
CA PHE A 222 -2.48 2.84 -21.03
C PHE A 222 -2.99 2.83 -22.47
N ALA A 223 -2.29 2.21 -23.42
CA ALA A 223 -2.80 1.98 -24.77
C ALA A 223 -4.06 1.08 -24.77
N ARG A 224 -4.06 0.02 -23.94
CA ARG A 224 -5.23 -0.85 -23.75
C ARG A 224 -6.40 -0.10 -23.12
N TYR A 225 -6.13 0.78 -22.16
CA TYR A 225 -7.13 1.64 -21.56
C TYR A 225 -7.75 2.60 -22.60
N ALA A 226 -6.95 3.22 -23.46
CA ALA A 226 -7.46 4.07 -24.52
C ALA A 226 -8.39 3.33 -25.51
N LEU A 227 -8.09 2.06 -25.81
CA LEU A 227 -8.99 1.22 -26.61
C LEU A 227 -10.28 0.89 -25.86
N TYR A 228 -10.20 0.58 -24.58
CA TYR A 228 -11.37 0.32 -23.71
C TYR A 228 -12.34 1.51 -23.72
N GLN A 229 -11.83 2.73 -23.54
CA GLN A 229 -12.63 3.97 -23.59
C GLN A 229 -13.31 4.23 -24.94
N SER A 230 -12.80 3.67 -26.03
CA SER A 230 -13.39 3.87 -27.37
C SER A 230 -14.57 2.93 -27.67
N ILE A 231 -14.81 1.93 -26.79
CA ILE A 231 -15.84 0.90 -26.96
C ILE A 231 -17.04 1.17 -26.04
N GLU A 232 -16.85 1.85 -24.91
CA GLU A 232 -17.89 2.31 -24.00
C GLU A 232 -18.47 3.68 -24.43
#